data_d8d5740e4708418f41dd9f0877e1fee8
#
_entry.id   d8d5740e4708418f41dd9f0877e1fee8
#
_cell.length_a   1.000
_cell.length_b   1.000
_cell.length_c   1.000
_cell.angle_alpha   90.00
_cell.angle_beta   90.00
_cell.angle_gamma   90.00
#
_symmetry.space_group_name_H-M   'P 1'
#
loop_
_entity.id
_entity.type
_entity.pdbx_description
1 polymer ?
#
loop_
_entity_poly.entity_id
_entity_poly.type
_entity_poly.pdbx_seq_one_letter_code
_entity_poly.pdbx_strand_id
1 'polypeptide(L)'
;MIIKNGLVFQEDGTFVKKDLYIENGKFVASEEDVSDKTEVDAQGLKVLPGLVDVHSHGAYGHDFCDADPEGLKVILKYEKEHGITSYCPTSMTLAKDKLMDIFATATMVPDDPSQARIIGVNMEGPLIDIKKKGAQAAEHISVPEASFFRKCNEASGNQIKLVTLAPNVERAYEFIQEVKDEVVISIGHTTANYDCAKKAMDMGVKHVTHLYNAMPPFAHRDPGVIGAACDSEDCMVELICDGFHIHPSTIRTTFKMFGDERVVLISDSMMATGMPNGKYELGGQEVTMKDRFAALSDGTIAGSATNLYDCMKKAMEFGITEATAIFAATRNPAKSIGVYDKVGSLTPGKFADVLLVDEEYNLKQVI
;
A
#
# COMPACT_ATOMS: atom_id res chain seq x y z
N MET A 1 -8.81 -22.69 -16.18
CA MET A 1 -7.68 -22.07 -16.94
C MET A 1 -6.37 -22.67 -16.48
N ILE A 2 -5.39 -22.85 -17.38
CA ILE A 2 -4.06 -23.38 -17.06
C ILE A 2 -3.00 -22.40 -17.63
N ILE A 3 -2.05 -21.98 -16.79
CA ILE A 3 -0.88 -21.19 -17.24
C ILE A 3 0.29 -22.16 -17.37
N LYS A 4 0.82 -22.32 -18.58
CA LYS A 4 1.83 -23.33 -18.92
C LYS A 4 3.21 -22.73 -19.18
N ASN A 5 4.24 -23.53 -18.93
CA ASN A 5 5.64 -23.27 -19.33
C ASN A 5 6.32 -22.05 -18.66
N GLY A 6 5.66 -21.35 -17.74
CA GLY A 6 6.20 -20.14 -17.12
C GLY A 6 7.28 -20.39 -16.09
N LEU A 7 8.13 -19.39 -15.86
CA LEU A 7 9.03 -19.32 -14.71
C LEU A 7 8.27 -18.73 -13.52
N VAL A 8 7.74 -19.59 -12.66
CA VAL A 8 6.82 -19.24 -11.58
C VAL A 8 7.59 -18.87 -10.32
N PHE A 9 7.35 -17.66 -9.81
CA PHE A 9 7.92 -17.17 -8.54
C PHE A 9 7.38 -17.98 -7.36
N GLN A 10 8.27 -18.43 -6.47
CA GLN A 10 7.95 -19.27 -5.33
C GLN A 10 8.00 -18.50 -4.01
N GLU A 11 7.44 -19.06 -2.94
CA GLU A 11 7.45 -18.48 -1.60
C GLU A 11 8.85 -18.39 -0.95
N ASP A 12 9.82 -19.13 -1.47
CA ASP A 12 11.23 -19.06 -1.06
C ASP A 12 12.05 -18.04 -1.87
N GLY A 13 11.42 -17.32 -2.79
CA GLY A 13 12.06 -16.31 -3.65
C GLY A 13 12.76 -16.87 -4.89
N THR A 14 12.62 -18.16 -5.17
CA THR A 14 13.16 -18.76 -6.38
C THR A 14 12.16 -18.75 -7.53
N PHE A 15 12.64 -18.96 -8.75
CA PHE A 15 11.81 -19.19 -9.93
C PHE A 15 11.91 -20.64 -10.36
N VAL A 16 10.76 -21.30 -10.54
CA VAL A 16 10.67 -22.69 -10.98
C VAL A 16 9.81 -22.79 -12.22
N LYS A 17 10.30 -23.51 -13.24
CA LYS A 17 9.48 -23.80 -14.43
C LYS A 17 8.39 -24.81 -14.03
N LYS A 18 7.13 -24.37 -13.99
CA LYS A 18 5.96 -25.20 -13.69
C LYS A 18 4.70 -24.58 -14.26
N ASP A 19 3.63 -25.37 -14.31
CA ASP A 19 2.29 -24.91 -14.65
C ASP A 19 1.53 -24.44 -13.42
N LEU A 20 0.57 -23.52 -13.61
CA LEU A 20 -0.38 -23.08 -12.59
C LEU A 20 -1.80 -23.42 -13.06
N TYR A 21 -2.62 -23.81 -12.10
CA TYR A 21 -3.99 -24.27 -12.30
C TYR A 21 -4.97 -23.33 -11.62
N ILE A 22 -5.99 -22.90 -12.34
CA ILE A 22 -6.96 -21.91 -11.88
C ILE A 22 -8.37 -22.43 -12.13
N GLU A 23 -9.17 -22.42 -11.06
CA GLU A 23 -10.59 -22.76 -11.07
C GLU A 23 -11.38 -21.75 -10.23
N ASN A 24 -12.46 -21.22 -10.80
CA ASN A 24 -13.33 -20.25 -10.13
C ASN A 24 -12.56 -19.05 -9.51
N GLY A 25 -11.58 -18.51 -10.25
CA GLY A 25 -10.77 -17.35 -9.83
C GLY A 25 -9.78 -17.63 -8.70
N LYS A 26 -9.47 -18.90 -8.40
CA LYS A 26 -8.51 -19.31 -7.38
C LYS A 26 -7.50 -20.31 -7.92
N PHE A 27 -6.29 -20.29 -7.35
CA PHE A 27 -5.33 -21.36 -7.61
C PHE A 27 -5.81 -22.69 -7.01
N VAL A 28 -5.65 -23.75 -7.78
CA VAL A 28 -5.92 -25.14 -7.36
C VAL A 28 -4.65 -25.98 -7.47
N ALA A 29 -4.65 -27.16 -6.84
CA ALA A 29 -3.43 -27.95 -6.68
C ALA A 29 -2.99 -28.68 -7.94
N SER A 30 -3.94 -29.09 -8.79
CA SER A 30 -3.65 -29.94 -9.95
C SER A 30 -4.53 -29.62 -11.17
N GLU A 31 -4.13 -30.12 -12.34
CA GLU A 31 -4.90 -30.00 -13.55
C GLU A 31 -6.27 -30.70 -13.46
N GLU A 32 -6.37 -31.74 -12.63
CA GLU A 32 -7.60 -32.51 -12.46
C GLU A 32 -8.71 -31.68 -11.80
N ASP A 33 -8.31 -30.65 -11.02
CA ASP A 33 -9.23 -29.72 -10.35
C ASP A 33 -9.78 -28.63 -11.26
N VAL A 34 -9.30 -28.56 -12.53
CA VAL A 34 -9.67 -27.50 -13.48
C VAL A 34 -10.71 -28.02 -14.46
N SER A 35 -11.89 -27.39 -14.51
CA SER A 35 -12.96 -27.72 -15.45
C SER A 35 -12.76 -27.02 -16.81
N ASP A 36 -12.38 -25.73 -16.83
CA ASP A 36 -12.06 -24.97 -18.03
C ASP A 36 -10.58 -25.14 -18.41
N LYS A 37 -10.30 -25.92 -19.45
CA LYS A 37 -8.94 -26.21 -19.96
C LYS A 37 -8.37 -25.11 -20.86
N THR A 38 -8.90 -23.90 -20.82
CA THR A 38 -8.28 -22.76 -21.54
C THR A 38 -6.84 -22.59 -21.08
N GLU A 39 -5.90 -22.55 -22.04
CA GLU A 39 -4.47 -22.48 -21.79
C GLU A 39 -3.92 -21.09 -22.10
N VAL A 40 -3.01 -20.63 -21.23
CA VAL A 40 -2.17 -19.45 -21.46
C VAL A 40 -0.72 -19.92 -21.49
N ASP A 41 -0.05 -19.75 -22.63
CA ASP A 41 1.37 -20.11 -22.76
C ASP A 41 2.26 -18.96 -22.25
N ALA A 42 2.93 -19.21 -21.13
CA ALA A 42 3.87 -18.29 -20.50
C ALA A 42 5.35 -18.66 -20.82
N GLN A 43 5.60 -19.35 -21.94
CA GLN A 43 6.97 -19.72 -22.32
C GLN A 43 7.86 -18.47 -22.48
N GLY A 44 9.00 -18.47 -21.78
CA GLY A 44 9.93 -17.34 -21.79
C GLY A 44 9.51 -16.16 -20.89
N LEU A 45 8.42 -16.30 -20.14
CA LEU A 45 7.94 -15.27 -19.21
C LEU A 45 8.13 -15.71 -17.76
N LYS A 46 8.38 -14.73 -16.89
CA LYS A 46 8.25 -14.86 -15.46
C LYS A 46 6.79 -14.69 -15.07
N VAL A 47 6.35 -15.49 -14.10
CA VAL A 47 4.99 -15.51 -13.58
C VAL A 47 5.05 -15.05 -12.12
N LEU A 48 4.52 -13.86 -11.83
CA LEU A 48 4.55 -13.23 -10.52
C LEU A 48 3.15 -13.21 -9.90
N PRO A 49 3.04 -13.15 -8.57
CA PRO A 49 1.79 -12.78 -7.92
C PRO A 49 1.37 -11.37 -8.31
N GLY A 50 0.07 -11.12 -8.38
CA GLY A 50 -0.44 -9.78 -8.48
C GLY A 50 0.02 -8.91 -7.31
N LEU A 51 0.31 -7.62 -7.58
CA LEU A 51 0.79 -6.70 -6.56
C LEU A 51 -0.32 -6.29 -5.62
N VAL A 52 0.07 -5.94 -4.39
CA VAL A 52 -0.81 -5.52 -3.30
C VAL A 52 -0.39 -4.13 -2.85
N ASP A 53 -1.18 -3.11 -3.19
CA ASP A 53 -0.93 -1.73 -2.73
C ASP A 53 -1.83 -1.40 -1.54
N VAL A 54 -1.21 -1.16 -0.40
CA VAL A 54 -1.92 -0.87 0.86
C VAL A 54 -2.03 0.62 1.18
N HIS A 55 -1.43 1.48 0.32
CA HIS A 55 -1.43 2.92 0.53
C HIS A 55 -1.39 3.68 -0.80
N SER A 56 -2.56 4.15 -1.25
CA SER A 56 -2.71 4.94 -2.47
C SER A 56 -4.01 5.74 -2.42
N HIS A 57 -3.95 7.02 -2.77
CA HIS A 57 -5.09 7.95 -2.72
C HIS A 57 -5.87 7.99 -4.02
N GLY A 58 -5.18 7.83 -5.16
CA GLY A 58 -5.85 7.95 -6.43
C GLY A 58 -4.95 7.76 -7.65
N ALA A 59 -5.56 7.80 -8.82
CA ALA A 59 -4.91 7.73 -10.13
C ALA A 59 -5.84 8.24 -11.22
N TYR A 60 -5.28 8.58 -12.35
CA TYR A 60 -5.97 8.86 -13.61
C TYR A 60 -7.06 9.96 -13.50
N GLY A 61 -6.76 11.00 -12.70
CA GLY A 61 -7.62 12.17 -12.49
C GLY A 61 -8.69 12.00 -11.41
N HIS A 62 -8.71 10.91 -10.65
CA HIS A 62 -9.65 10.63 -9.58
C HIS A 62 -8.95 10.36 -8.26
N ASP A 63 -9.62 10.71 -7.16
CA ASP A 63 -9.16 10.51 -5.79
C ASP A 63 -10.25 9.75 -4.99
N PHE A 64 -9.84 8.85 -4.11
CA PHE A 64 -10.80 8.15 -3.23
C PHE A 64 -11.60 9.13 -2.37
N CYS A 65 -10.99 10.28 -2.02
CA CYS A 65 -11.64 11.34 -1.25
C CYS A 65 -12.70 12.13 -2.02
N ASP A 66 -12.87 11.90 -3.32
CA ASP A 66 -13.98 12.47 -4.10
C ASP A 66 -15.34 11.90 -3.68
N ALA A 67 -15.34 10.75 -2.99
CA ALA A 67 -16.54 9.98 -2.63
C ALA A 67 -17.40 9.61 -3.86
N ASP A 68 -16.73 9.35 -4.99
CA ASP A 68 -17.36 8.99 -6.27
C ASP A 68 -17.10 7.52 -6.60
N PRO A 69 -18.12 6.64 -6.59
CA PRO A 69 -17.97 5.23 -6.95
C PRO A 69 -17.49 5.02 -8.39
N GLU A 70 -17.86 5.88 -9.34
CA GLU A 70 -17.41 5.76 -10.73
C GLU A 70 -15.95 6.17 -10.87
N GLY A 71 -15.52 7.23 -10.17
CA GLY A 71 -14.10 7.60 -10.08
C GLY A 71 -13.26 6.50 -9.45
N LEU A 72 -13.75 5.86 -8.38
CA LEU A 72 -13.06 4.73 -7.75
C LEU A 72 -12.90 3.54 -8.72
N LYS A 73 -13.89 3.24 -9.56
CA LYS A 73 -13.75 2.20 -10.61
C LYS A 73 -12.66 2.54 -11.63
N VAL A 74 -12.50 3.82 -11.98
CA VAL A 74 -11.42 4.26 -12.88
C VAL A 74 -10.06 4.01 -12.23
N ILE A 75 -9.90 4.35 -10.95
CA ILE A 75 -8.69 4.06 -10.18
C ILE A 75 -8.41 2.56 -10.19
N LEU A 76 -9.37 1.73 -9.79
CA LEU A 76 -9.20 0.27 -9.70
C LEU A 76 -8.85 -0.37 -11.06
N LYS A 77 -9.41 0.15 -12.15
CA LYS A 77 -9.05 -0.29 -13.50
C LYS A 77 -7.62 0.09 -13.85
N TYR A 78 -7.20 1.33 -13.58
CA TYR A 78 -5.83 1.78 -13.78
C TYR A 78 -4.84 0.88 -13.01
N GLU A 79 -5.13 0.60 -11.74
CA GLU A 79 -4.29 -0.25 -10.90
C GLU A 79 -4.16 -1.67 -11.48
N LYS A 80 -5.28 -2.30 -11.87
CA LYS A 80 -5.26 -3.63 -12.52
C LYS A 80 -4.43 -3.64 -13.80
N GLU A 81 -4.59 -2.64 -14.66
CA GLU A 81 -3.84 -2.51 -15.90
C GLU A 81 -2.32 -2.38 -15.68
N HIS A 82 -1.92 -1.90 -14.49
CA HIS A 82 -0.51 -1.77 -14.08
C HIS A 82 -0.03 -2.89 -13.15
N GLY A 83 -0.80 -3.99 -13.03
CA GLY A 83 -0.39 -5.18 -12.28
C GLY A 83 -0.70 -5.14 -10.78
N ILE A 84 -1.35 -4.10 -10.29
CA ILE A 84 -1.85 -4.04 -8.92
C ILE A 84 -3.23 -4.69 -8.92
N THR A 85 -3.33 -5.90 -8.37
CA THR A 85 -4.57 -6.70 -8.39
C THR A 85 -5.34 -6.61 -7.08
N SER A 86 -4.68 -6.15 -6.02
CA SER A 86 -5.25 -5.94 -4.69
C SER A 86 -4.89 -4.54 -4.21
N TYR A 87 -5.89 -3.79 -3.76
CA TYR A 87 -5.77 -2.35 -3.53
C TYR A 87 -6.48 -1.93 -2.26
N CYS A 88 -5.86 -1.04 -1.49
CA CYS A 88 -6.46 -0.35 -0.37
C CYS A 88 -6.60 1.14 -0.70
N PRO A 89 -7.79 1.61 -1.14
CA PRO A 89 -8.03 3.04 -1.29
C PRO A 89 -7.79 3.74 0.05
N THR A 90 -7.04 4.84 0.00
CA THR A 90 -6.55 5.55 1.19
C THR A 90 -7.20 6.91 1.29
N SER A 91 -7.80 7.21 2.47
CA SER A 91 -8.37 8.53 2.74
C SER A 91 -7.30 9.55 3.12
N MET A 92 -7.68 10.82 3.07
CA MET A 92 -6.90 11.95 3.60
C MET A 92 -7.55 12.52 4.86
N THR A 93 -6.89 13.49 5.51
CA THR A 93 -7.47 14.26 6.62
C THR A 93 -8.53 15.22 6.10
N LEU A 94 -9.78 14.91 6.32
CA LEU A 94 -10.95 15.67 5.89
C LEU A 94 -11.98 15.79 7.03
N ALA A 95 -13.04 16.57 6.82
CA ALA A 95 -14.13 16.71 7.77
C ALA A 95 -14.77 15.34 8.10
N LYS A 96 -15.14 15.13 9.38
CA LYS A 96 -15.61 13.83 9.88
C LYS A 96 -16.84 13.28 9.15
N ASP A 97 -17.75 14.14 8.74
CA ASP A 97 -18.94 13.80 7.93
C ASP A 97 -18.55 13.35 6.52
N LYS A 98 -17.64 14.10 5.85
CA LYS A 98 -17.14 13.74 4.53
C LYS A 98 -16.37 12.39 4.56
N LEU A 99 -15.62 12.12 5.61
CA LEU A 99 -14.92 10.82 5.77
C LEU A 99 -15.90 9.64 5.81
N MET A 100 -17.07 9.81 6.41
CA MET A 100 -18.09 8.75 6.42
C MET A 100 -18.58 8.42 5.00
N ASP A 101 -18.82 9.44 4.16
CA ASP A 101 -19.24 9.26 2.77
C ASP A 101 -18.14 8.62 1.92
N ILE A 102 -16.86 9.05 2.11
CA ILE A 102 -15.70 8.47 1.45
C ILE A 102 -15.57 6.98 1.75
N PHE A 103 -15.63 6.59 3.02
CA PHE A 103 -15.53 5.18 3.40
C PHE A 103 -16.71 4.34 2.89
N ALA A 104 -17.90 4.89 2.87
CA ALA A 104 -19.07 4.21 2.30
C ALA A 104 -18.90 3.90 0.81
N THR A 105 -18.16 4.74 0.05
CA THR A 105 -17.91 4.56 -1.37
C THR A 105 -17.22 3.21 -1.68
N ALA A 106 -16.36 2.73 -0.78
CA ALA A 106 -15.69 1.43 -0.95
C ALA A 106 -16.69 0.25 -0.99
N THR A 107 -17.88 0.39 -0.40
CA THR A 107 -18.92 -0.64 -0.42
C THR A 107 -19.82 -0.59 -1.66
N MET A 108 -19.72 0.49 -2.44
CA MET A 108 -20.58 0.73 -3.62
C MET A 108 -19.99 0.19 -4.91
N VAL A 109 -18.71 -0.21 -4.88
CA VAL A 109 -18.01 -0.77 -6.04
C VAL A 109 -17.95 -2.29 -5.90
N PRO A 110 -18.66 -3.04 -6.77
CA PRO A 110 -18.60 -4.50 -6.75
C PRO A 110 -17.28 -5.01 -7.32
N ASP A 111 -16.89 -6.22 -6.94
CA ASP A 111 -15.77 -6.92 -7.55
C ASP A 111 -16.00 -7.11 -9.06
N ASP A 112 -14.99 -6.76 -9.86
CA ASP A 112 -14.97 -6.92 -11.31
C ASP A 112 -13.59 -7.45 -11.75
N PRO A 113 -13.52 -8.51 -12.57
CA PRO A 113 -12.24 -9.07 -13.03
C PRO A 113 -11.36 -8.09 -13.81
N SER A 114 -11.93 -7.03 -14.40
CA SER A 114 -11.18 -5.98 -15.12
C SER A 114 -10.60 -4.91 -14.21
N GLN A 115 -10.83 -5.00 -12.90
CA GLN A 115 -10.43 -4.03 -11.88
C GLN A 115 -9.57 -4.69 -10.80
N ALA A 116 -8.74 -3.90 -10.11
CA ALA A 116 -8.12 -4.33 -8.87
C ALA A 116 -9.20 -4.57 -7.80
N ARG A 117 -9.02 -5.60 -6.99
CA ARG A 117 -9.94 -5.90 -5.89
C ARG A 117 -9.65 -4.98 -4.71
N ILE A 118 -10.69 -4.37 -4.14
CA ILE A 118 -10.57 -3.70 -2.84
C ILE A 118 -10.36 -4.79 -1.78
N ILE A 119 -9.13 -4.89 -1.25
CA ILE A 119 -8.75 -5.90 -0.26
C ILE A 119 -8.84 -5.38 1.19
N GLY A 120 -9.02 -4.09 1.32
CA GLY A 120 -9.17 -3.33 2.53
C GLY A 120 -9.25 -1.85 2.23
N VAL A 121 -9.37 -1.03 3.26
CA VAL A 121 -9.34 0.44 3.18
C VAL A 121 -8.26 0.93 4.15
N ASN A 122 -7.53 1.97 3.78
CA ASN A 122 -6.55 2.62 4.64
C ASN A 122 -7.09 4.00 5.08
N MET A 123 -7.15 4.23 6.39
CA MET A 123 -7.54 5.51 6.99
C MET A 123 -6.29 6.30 7.34
N GLU A 124 -5.81 7.15 6.42
CA GLU A 124 -4.70 8.05 6.68
C GLU A 124 -5.22 9.42 7.17
N GLY A 125 -4.96 9.69 8.44
CA GLY A 125 -5.59 10.82 9.13
C GLY A 125 -7.09 10.56 9.48
N PRO A 126 -7.71 11.46 10.21
CA PRO A 126 -7.24 12.74 10.74
C PRO A 126 -6.46 12.66 12.06
N LEU A 127 -6.00 11.49 12.50
CA LEU A 127 -5.44 11.21 13.82
C LEU A 127 -3.91 11.48 13.86
N ILE A 128 -3.49 12.61 13.32
CA ILE A 128 -2.08 12.95 13.04
C ILE A 128 -1.62 14.21 13.78
N ASP A 129 -0.29 14.45 13.81
CA ASP A 129 0.30 15.64 14.41
C ASP A 129 0.33 16.79 13.38
N ILE A 130 -0.28 17.92 13.74
CA ILE A 130 -0.31 19.14 12.93
C ILE A 130 1.08 19.62 12.49
N LYS A 131 2.11 19.38 13.30
CA LYS A 131 3.50 19.77 13.00
C LYS A 131 4.14 18.93 11.89
N LYS A 132 3.56 17.79 11.59
CA LYS A 132 4.01 16.84 10.56
C LYS A 132 2.89 16.47 9.59
N LYS A 133 1.94 17.37 9.42
CA LYS A 133 0.78 17.17 8.56
C LYS A 133 1.12 16.89 7.08
N GLY A 134 2.31 17.33 6.59
CA GLY A 134 2.62 17.24 5.16
C GLY A 134 1.56 17.92 4.30
N ALA A 135 1.03 17.22 3.32
CA ALA A 135 -0.06 17.68 2.45
C ALA A 135 -1.48 17.49 3.05
N GLN A 136 -1.60 17.08 4.32
CA GLN A 136 -2.90 16.91 4.99
C GLN A 136 -3.51 18.27 5.40
N ALA A 137 -4.86 18.37 5.44
CA ALA A 137 -5.60 19.58 5.79
C ALA A 137 -5.58 19.83 7.31
N ALA A 138 -4.91 20.90 7.75
CA ALA A 138 -4.69 21.20 9.16
C ALA A 138 -5.97 21.37 9.98
N GLU A 139 -7.01 22.00 9.38
CA GLU A 139 -8.29 22.32 9.99
C GLU A 139 -9.14 21.09 10.34
N HIS A 140 -8.83 19.93 9.76
CA HIS A 140 -9.58 18.69 9.97
C HIS A 140 -8.84 17.68 10.86
N ILE A 141 -7.62 17.99 11.30
CA ILE A 141 -6.88 17.15 12.25
C ILE A 141 -7.68 17.05 13.56
N SER A 142 -7.83 15.85 14.07
CA SER A 142 -8.65 15.61 15.25
C SER A 142 -7.97 14.69 16.25
N VAL A 143 -8.38 14.80 17.52
CA VAL A 143 -7.95 13.90 18.58
C VAL A 143 -8.45 12.48 18.28
N PRO A 144 -7.63 11.43 18.48
CA PRO A 144 -8.03 10.04 18.32
C PRO A 144 -9.20 9.64 19.20
N GLU A 145 -10.24 9.09 18.62
CA GLU A 145 -11.44 8.59 19.28
C GLU A 145 -11.85 7.24 18.68
N ALA A 146 -11.84 6.16 19.46
CA ALA A 146 -12.24 4.82 19.00
C ALA A 146 -13.68 4.77 18.47
N SER A 147 -14.59 5.57 19.07
CA SER A 147 -15.98 5.68 18.61
C SER A 147 -16.08 6.28 17.20
N PHE A 148 -15.23 7.24 16.84
CA PHE A 148 -15.18 7.80 15.50
C PHE A 148 -14.62 6.79 14.51
N PHE A 149 -13.48 6.15 14.84
CA PHE A 149 -12.93 5.08 14.02
C PHE A 149 -13.95 3.99 13.72
N ARG A 150 -14.67 3.49 14.74
CA ARG A 150 -15.68 2.43 14.56
C ARG A 150 -16.83 2.85 13.65
N LYS A 151 -17.27 4.12 13.69
CA LYS A 151 -18.26 4.66 12.74
C LYS A 151 -17.72 4.67 11.30
N CYS A 152 -16.47 5.11 11.10
CA CYS A 152 -15.81 5.05 9.80
C CYS A 152 -15.70 3.61 9.30
N ASN A 153 -15.31 2.69 10.17
CA ASN A 153 -15.18 1.28 9.83
C ASN A 153 -16.56 0.66 9.48
N GLU A 154 -17.60 0.97 10.21
CA GLU A 154 -18.97 0.56 9.88
C GLU A 154 -19.41 1.11 8.52
N ALA A 155 -19.16 2.39 8.22
CA ALA A 155 -19.45 2.99 6.93
C ALA A 155 -18.72 2.30 5.78
N SER A 156 -17.48 1.86 5.98
CA SER A 156 -16.70 1.09 4.99
C SER A 156 -17.16 -0.38 4.86
N GLY A 157 -18.20 -0.81 5.54
CA GLY A 157 -18.58 -2.23 5.61
C GLY A 157 -17.58 -3.08 6.40
N ASN A 158 -16.90 -2.52 7.39
CA ASN A 158 -15.85 -3.12 8.20
C ASN A 158 -14.58 -3.52 7.39
N GLN A 159 -14.25 -2.68 6.40
CA GLN A 159 -13.10 -2.93 5.51
C GLN A 159 -11.84 -2.12 5.88
N ILE A 160 -11.87 -1.23 6.89
CA ILE A 160 -10.65 -0.52 7.30
C ILE A 160 -9.67 -1.54 7.90
N LYS A 161 -8.53 -1.72 7.22
CA LYS A 161 -7.45 -2.63 7.61
C LYS A 161 -6.26 -1.92 8.23
N LEU A 162 -6.08 -0.64 7.91
CA LEU A 162 -4.96 0.17 8.34
C LEU A 162 -5.45 1.54 8.81
N VAL A 163 -4.91 2.06 9.91
CA VAL A 163 -5.18 3.43 10.40
C VAL A 163 -3.88 4.11 10.80
N THR A 164 -3.62 5.28 10.21
CA THR A 164 -2.44 6.09 10.56
C THR A 164 -2.69 6.93 11.79
N LEU A 165 -1.79 6.85 12.76
CA LEU A 165 -1.84 7.51 14.07
C LEU A 165 -0.51 8.16 14.41
N ALA A 166 -0.53 9.40 14.88
CA ALA A 166 0.62 10.02 15.56
C ALA A 166 0.59 9.66 17.06
N PRO A 167 1.55 8.89 17.58
CA PRO A 167 1.50 8.42 18.98
C PRO A 167 1.76 9.52 20.00
N ASN A 168 2.24 10.69 19.58
CA ASN A 168 2.52 11.85 20.43
C ASN A 168 1.34 12.81 20.62
N VAL A 169 0.19 12.57 19.94
CA VAL A 169 -1.00 13.42 20.12
C VAL A 169 -1.81 12.98 21.35
N GLU A 170 -2.63 13.89 21.84
CA GLU A 170 -3.51 13.62 22.96
C GLU A 170 -4.41 12.39 22.71
N ARG A 171 -4.58 11.52 23.71
CA ARG A 171 -5.39 10.28 23.68
C ARG A 171 -4.93 9.20 22.69
N ALA A 172 -3.71 9.31 22.13
CA ALA A 172 -3.21 8.31 21.18
C ALA A 172 -3.05 6.92 21.83
N TYR A 173 -2.53 6.86 23.05
CA TYR A 173 -2.34 5.59 23.75
C TYR A 173 -3.66 4.94 24.19
N GLU A 174 -4.65 5.72 24.59
CA GLU A 174 -6.00 5.25 24.87
C GLU A 174 -6.63 4.64 23.60
N PHE A 175 -6.50 5.33 22.47
CA PHE A 175 -6.96 4.84 21.18
C PHE A 175 -6.29 3.51 20.82
N ILE A 176 -4.95 3.41 20.95
CA ILE A 176 -4.23 2.16 20.69
C ILE A 176 -4.79 1.04 21.56
N GLN A 177 -4.96 1.28 22.86
CA GLN A 177 -5.47 0.27 23.79
C GLN A 177 -6.87 -0.22 23.44
N GLU A 178 -7.72 0.65 22.88
CA GLU A 178 -9.11 0.35 22.55
C GLU A 178 -9.28 -0.40 21.22
N VAL A 179 -8.39 -0.14 20.20
CA VAL A 179 -8.66 -0.62 18.83
C VAL A 179 -7.57 -1.54 18.24
N LYS A 180 -6.48 -1.80 18.95
CA LYS A 180 -5.34 -2.60 18.46
C LYS A 180 -5.69 -4.02 18.00
N ASP A 181 -6.78 -4.58 18.51
CA ASP A 181 -7.26 -5.92 18.14
C ASP A 181 -8.34 -5.86 17.02
N GLU A 182 -8.75 -4.65 16.60
CA GLU A 182 -9.76 -4.41 15.58
C GLU A 182 -9.14 -4.02 14.22
N VAL A 183 -7.96 -3.36 14.23
CA VAL A 183 -7.32 -2.79 13.04
C VAL A 183 -5.81 -2.71 13.22
N VAL A 184 -5.06 -2.79 12.12
CA VAL A 184 -3.62 -2.50 12.16
C VAL A 184 -3.41 -1.00 12.33
N ILE A 185 -2.73 -0.61 13.41
CA ILE A 185 -2.37 0.79 13.66
C ILE A 185 -0.97 1.03 13.08
N SER A 186 -0.83 2.11 12.31
CA SER A 186 0.40 2.54 11.68
C SER A 186 0.88 3.87 12.24
N ILE A 187 2.13 3.98 12.64
CA ILE A 187 2.71 5.26 13.08
C ILE A 187 3.06 6.09 11.85
N GLY A 188 2.48 7.28 11.74
CA GLY A 188 2.77 8.22 10.67
C GLY A 188 2.43 9.66 11.04
N HIS A 189 2.89 10.62 10.22
CA HIS A 189 2.60 12.05 10.40
C HIS A 189 2.79 12.55 11.86
N THR A 190 3.99 12.33 12.41
CA THR A 190 4.24 12.44 13.84
C THR A 190 5.54 13.19 14.15
N THR A 191 5.59 13.86 15.29
CA THR A 191 6.82 14.36 15.90
C THR A 191 7.34 13.46 17.03
N ALA A 192 6.85 12.22 17.14
CA ALA A 192 7.26 11.28 18.17
C ALA A 192 8.78 11.04 18.14
N ASN A 193 9.39 11.11 19.33
CA ASN A 193 10.74 10.62 19.55
C ASN A 193 10.76 9.08 19.70
N TYR A 194 11.96 8.53 19.90
CA TYR A 194 12.14 7.08 20.06
C TYR A 194 11.26 6.50 21.19
N ASP A 195 11.29 7.07 22.39
CA ASP A 195 10.57 6.53 23.55
C ASP A 195 9.05 6.54 23.33
N CYS A 196 8.53 7.60 22.72
CA CYS A 196 7.12 7.72 22.40
C CYS A 196 6.68 6.67 21.37
N ALA A 197 7.45 6.51 20.29
CA ALA A 197 7.17 5.51 19.25
C ALA A 197 7.33 4.08 19.79
N LYS A 198 8.41 3.81 20.53
CA LYS A 198 8.65 2.49 21.14
C LYS A 198 7.54 2.09 22.10
N LYS A 199 7.07 3.02 22.93
CA LYS A 199 5.91 2.76 23.81
C LYS A 199 4.67 2.37 23.02
N ALA A 200 4.36 3.03 21.91
CA ALA A 200 3.23 2.66 21.05
C ALA A 200 3.42 1.25 20.47
N MET A 201 4.62 0.92 20.01
CA MET A 201 4.96 -0.42 19.50
C MET A 201 4.85 -1.49 20.58
N ASP A 202 5.31 -1.22 21.80
CA ASP A 202 5.18 -2.14 22.93
C ASP A 202 3.70 -2.37 23.34
N MET A 203 2.81 -1.44 23.00
CA MET A 203 1.37 -1.57 23.18
C MET A 203 0.68 -2.37 22.06
N GLY A 204 1.41 -2.73 20.98
CA GLY A 204 0.91 -3.57 19.89
C GLY A 204 0.85 -2.90 18.52
N VAL A 205 1.37 -1.67 18.37
CA VAL A 205 1.51 -1.05 17.03
C VAL A 205 2.65 -1.74 16.28
N LYS A 206 2.37 -2.24 15.06
CA LYS A 206 3.30 -3.05 14.27
C LYS A 206 3.50 -2.56 12.84
N HIS A 207 3.20 -1.29 12.59
CA HIS A 207 3.28 -0.73 11.25
C HIS A 207 3.76 0.73 11.29
N VAL A 208 4.46 1.18 10.24
CA VAL A 208 4.88 2.58 10.06
C VAL A 208 4.53 3.04 8.66
N THR A 209 3.80 4.13 8.57
CA THR A 209 3.35 4.77 7.34
C THR A 209 4.52 5.48 6.66
N HIS A 210 4.71 5.29 5.36
CA HIS A 210 5.72 5.93 4.48
C HIS A 210 6.98 6.40 5.21
N LEU A 211 7.75 5.42 5.74
CA LEU A 211 8.94 5.62 6.56
C LEU A 211 9.82 6.78 6.04
N TYR A 212 10.35 7.61 6.93
CA TYR A 212 11.08 8.87 6.71
C TYR A 212 10.21 10.08 6.40
N ASN A 213 9.07 9.91 5.74
CA ASN A 213 8.22 11.01 5.33
C ASN A 213 7.30 11.46 6.48
N ALA A 214 7.12 12.76 6.62
CA ALA A 214 6.30 13.37 7.68
C ALA A 214 6.62 12.89 9.11
N MET A 215 7.90 12.61 9.42
CA MET A 215 8.41 12.25 10.76
C MET A 215 9.78 12.88 11.03
N PRO A 216 10.31 12.83 12.28
CA PRO A 216 11.67 13.25 12.57
C PRO A 216 12.70 12.40 11.83
N PRO A 217 13.85 12.99 11.41
CA PRO A 217 14.91 12.25 10.75
C PRO A 217 15.58 11.24 11.69
N PHE A 218 16.13 10.17 11.13
CA PHE A 218 16.97 9.21 11.85
C PHE A 218 18.33 9.82 12.18
N ALA A 219 18.54 10.15 13.43
CA ALA A 219 19.80 10.75 13.91
C ALA A 219 20.47 9.84 14.95
N HIS A 220 21.80 9.91 15.05
CA HIS A 220 22.60 9.02 15.89
C HIS A 220 22.37 9.15 17.41
N ARG A 221 21.73 10.22 17.89
CA ARG A 221 21.34 10.44 19.29
C ARG A 221 19.84 10.59 19.48
N ASP A 222 19.11 10.73 18.39
CA ASP A 222 17.65 10.81 18.36
C ASP A 222 17.14 9.98 17.17
N PRO A 223 17.05 8.64 17.34
CA PRO A 223 16.71 7.74 16.25
C PRO A 223 15.22 7.75 15.88
N GLY A 224 14.38 8.40 16.69
CA GLY A 224 12.97 8.63 16.40
C GLY A 224 12.17 7.36 16.14
N VAL A 225 11.14 7.50 15.31
CA VAL A 225 10.26 6.39 14.89
C VAL A 225 11.05 5.29 14.14
N ILE A 226 12.03 5.68 13.33
CA ILE A 226 12.81 4.75 12.51
C ILE A 226 13.61 3.78 13.38
N GLY A 227 14.28 4.30 14.44
CA GLY A 227 15.00 3.48 15.40
C GLY A 227 14.08 2.58 16.21
N ALA A 228 12.94 3.12 16.69
CA ALA A 228 11.96 2.34 17.43
C ALA A 228 11.37 1.19 16.60
N ALA A 229 11.08 1.43 15.30
CA ALA A 229 10.62 0.41 14.37
C ALA A 229 11.68 -0.66 14.10
N CYS A 230 12.96 -0.25 13.98
CA CYS A 230 14.07 -1.19 13.80
C CYS A 230 14.20 -2.15 15.00
N ASP A 231 14.07 -1.63 16.22
CA ASP A 231 14.16 -2.38 17.48
C ASP A 231 12.87 -3.15 17.84
N SER A 232 11.85 -3.10 16.98
CA SER A 232 10.58 -3.82 17.15
C SER A 232 10.48 -4.89 16.07
N GLU A 233 10.78 -6.15 16.41
CA GLU A 233 10.96 -7.26 15.46
C GLU A 233 9.78 -7.51 14.53
N ASP A 234 8.56 -7.27 15.01
CA ASP A 234 7.31 -7.47 14.25
C ASP A 234 6.89 -6.24 13.46
N CYS A 235 7.59 -5.11 13.56
CA CYS A 235 7.17 -3.86 12.94
C CYS A 235 7.49 -3.87 11.45
N MET A 236 6.47 -3.71 10.61
CA MET A 236 6.58 -3.53 9.17
C MET A 236 6.60 -2.05 8.81
N VAL A 237 7.31 -1.69 7.75
CA VAL A 237 7.51 -0.28 7.37
C VAL A 237 7.18 -0.07 5.90
N GLU A 238 6.32 0.90 5.62
CA GLU A 238 6.02 1.31 4.25
C GLU A 238 7.18 2.12 3.67
N LEU A 239 7.42 1.97 2.38
CA LEU A 239 8.50 2.65 1.66
C LEU A 239 8.06 3.07 0.27
N ILE A 240 8.11 4.38 -0.03
CA ILE A 240 7.86 4.92 -1.35
C ILE A 240 9.16 4.86 -2.16
N CYS A 241 9.17 4.07 -3.24
CA CYS A 241 10.36 3.82 -4.03
C CYS A 241 10.27 4.43 -5.44
N ASP A 242 9.89 5.71 -5.51
CA ASP A 242 9.68 6.46 -6.76
C ASP A 242 10.94 7.16 -7.30
N GLY A 243 11.98 7.29 -6.46
CA GLY A 243 13.21 8.01 -6.77
C GLY A 243 13.20 9.49 -6.42
N PHE A 244 12.09 10.02 -5.87
CA PHE A 244 11.94 11.40 -5.41
C PHE A 244 11.88 11.51 -3.89
N HIS A 245 11.06 10.67 -3.25
CA HIS A 245 10.85 10.69 -1.80
C HIS A 245 12.09 10.26 -1.01
N ILE A 246 12.79 9.25 -1.48
CA ILE A 246 13.88 8.63 -0.73
C ILE A 246 15.09 8.39 -1.63
N HIS A 247 16.26 8.81 -1.17
CA HIS A 247 17.51 8.59 -1.88
C HIS A 247 17.82 7.08 -2.01
N PRO A 248 18.31 6.58 -3.16
CA PRO A 248 18.59 5.15 -3.38
C PRO A 248 19.48 4.48 -2.32
N SER A 249 20.45 5.21 -1.76
CA SER A 249 21.28 4.70 -0.66
C SER A 249 20.48 4.46 0.61
N THR A 250 19.52 5.34 0.94
CA THR A 250 18.64 5.18 2.10
C THR A 250 17.72 3.98 1.90
N ILE A 251 17.18 3.77 0.70
CA ILE A 251 16.38 2.58 0.36
C ILE A 251 17.18 1.31 0.63
N ARG A 252 18.41 1.19 0.10
CA ARG A 252 19.28 0.02 0.36
C ARG A 252 19.59 -0.17 1.84
N THR A 253 19.77 0.93 2.59
CA THR A 253 20.02 0.87 4.03
C THR A 253 18.78 0.39 4.77
N THR A 254 17.59 0.84 4.38
CA THR A 254 16.33 0.40 4.97
C THR A 254 16.13 -1.11 4.83
N PHE A 255 16.34 -1.66 3.64
CA PHE A 255 16.26 -3.12 3.47
C PHE A 255 17.29 -3.88 4.32
N LYS A 256 18.50 -3.32 4.53
CA LYS A 256 19.49 -3.92 5.44
C LYS A 256 19.06 -3.85 6.91
N MET A 257 18.38 -2.79 7.33
CA MET A 257 17.93 -2.59 8.71
C MET A 257 16.71 -3.47 9.03
N PHE A 258 15.77 -3.59 8.09
CA PHE A 258 14.48 -4.26 8.31
C PHE A 258 14.42 -5.68 7.72
N GLY A 259 15.39 -6.05 6.87
CA GLY A 259 15.39 -7.35 6.18
C GLY A 259 14.30 -7.45 5.10
N ASP A 260 14.17 -8.65 4.53
CA ASP A 260 13.32 -8.91 3.36
C ASP A 260 11.83 -9.08 3.68
N GLU A 261 11.49 -9.18 4.97
CA GLU A 261 10.14 -9.52 5.40
C GLU A 261 9.35 -8.35 5.98
N ARG A 262 10.04 -7.25 6.37
CA ARG A 262 9.41 -6.13 7.08
C ARG A 262 9.26 -4.85 6.24
N VAL A 263 9.81 -4.80 5.03
CA VAL A 263 9.62 -3.67 4.12
C VAL A 263 8.39 -3.92 3.25
N VAL A 264 7.49 -2.94 3.21
CA VAL A 264 6.28 -2.90 2.39
C VAL A 264 6.44 -1.78 1.38
N LEU A 265 6.56 -2.10 0.10
CA LEU A 265 6.49 -1.08 -0.94
C LEU A 265 5.06 -0.59 -1.09
N ILE A 266 4.92 0.71 -1.21
CA ILE A 266 3.65 1.40 -1.49
C ILE A 266 3.84 2.40 -2.62
N SER A 267 2.78 2.77 -3.30
CA SER A 267 2.84 3.86 -4.28
C SER A 267 2.68 5.23 -3.63
N ASP A 268 1.82 5.35 -2.64
CA ASP A 268 1.36 6.65 -2.13
C ASP A 268 0.92 7.56 -3.29
N SER A 269 0.30 6.96 -4.30
CA SER A 269 -0.10 7.63 -5.53
C SER A 269 -1.28 8.56 -5.30
N MET A 270 -1.33 9.65 -6.09
CA MET A 270 -2.41 10.61 -6.07
C MET A 270 -3.03 10.77 -7.46
N MET A 271 -4.12 11.54 -7.60
CA MET A 271 -4.88 11.66 -8.84
C MET A 271 -4.06 12.02 -10.08
N ALA A 272 -2.87 12.62 -9.94
CA ALA A 272 -1.99 12.94 -11.07
C ALA A 272 -1.26 11.71 -11.64
N THR A 273 -1.33 10.55 -10.98
CA THR A 273 -0.71 9.31 -11.48
C THR A 273 -1.34 8.89 -12.80
N GLY A 274 -0.51 8.66 -13.81
CA GLY A 274 -0.95 8.37 -15.17
C GLY A 274 -1.41 9.58 -16.00
N MET A 275 -1.35 10.79 -15.44
CA MET A 275 -1.79 12.03 -16.09
C MET A 275 -0.61 12.84 -16.65
N PRO A 276 -0.83 13.78 -17.59
CA PRO A 276 0.19 14.70 -18.07
C PRO A 276 0.60 15.71 -17.00
N ASN A 277 1.76 16.40 -17.21
CA ASN A 277 2.17 17.53 -16.35
C ASN A 277 1.04 18.55 -16.21
N GLY A 278 0.77 19.01 -14.99
CA GLY A 278 -0.36 19.91 -14.76
C GLY A 278 -0.61 20.22 -13.29
N LYS A 279 -1.76 20.83 -13.04
CA LYS A 279 -2.28 21.12 -11.71
C LYS A 279 -3.37 20.11 -11.38
N TYR A 280 -3.30 19.58 -10.18
CA TYR A 280 -4.18 18.55 -9.63
C TYR A 280 -4.54 18.91 -8.19
N GLU A 281 -5.20 18.02 -7.49
CA GLU A 281 -5.58 18.22 -6.09
C GLU A 281 -5.21 16.98 -5.26
N LEU A 282 -4.91 17.19 -3.98
CA LEU A 282 -4.78 16.15 -2.99
C LEU A 282 -5.34 16.66 -1.65
N GLY A 283 -6.38 15.99 -1.14
CA GLY A 283 -7.00 16.37 0.14
C GLY A 283 -7.50 17.82 0.19
N GLY A 284 -7.99 18.38 -0.93
CA GLY A 284 -8.47 19.74 -1.04
C GLY A 284 -7.38 20.80 -1.27
N GLN A 285 -6.12 20.40 -1.49
CA GLN A 285 -4.99 21.29 -1.74
C GLN A 285 -4.49 21.20 -3.18
N GLU A 286 -4.20 22.35 -3.83
CA GLU A 286 -3.64 22.36 -5.18
C GLU A 286 -2.22 21.79 -5.18
N VAL A 287 -1.98 20.82 -6.06
CA VAL A 287 -0.70 20.17 -6.31
C VAL A 287 -0.25 20.43 -7.74
N THR A 288 0.99 20.83 -7.92
CA THR A 288 1.62 20.93 -9.25
C THR A 288 2.43 19.65 -9.50
N MET A 289 2.09 18.90 -10.56
CA MET A 289 2.86 17.76 -11.01
C MET A 289 3.68 18.11 -12.25
N LYS A 290 4.98 17.87 -12.17
CA LYS A 290 5.91 18.04 -13.28
C LYS A 290 6.92 16.88 -13.29
N ASP A 291 7.00 16.18 -14.42
CA ASP A 291 7.93 15.06 -14.64
C ASP A 291 7.84 14.00 -13.53
N ARG A 292 6.60 13.67 -13.13
CA ARG A 292 6.24 12.73 -12.04
C ARG A 292 6.60 13.22 -10.62
N PHE A 293 7.08 14.43 -10.47
CA PHE A 293 7.26 15.06 -9.17
C PHE A 293 6.04 15.91 -8.83
N ALA A 294 5.36 15.58 -7.74
CA ALA A 294 4.14 16.25 -7.28
C ALA A 294 4.41 17.01 -5.99
N ALA A 295 4.09 18.31 -5.95
CA ALA A 295 4.35 19.17 -4.79
C ALA A 295 3.31 20.27 -4.63
N LEU A 296 3.10 20.69 -3.38
CA LEU A 296 2.38 21.91 -3.03
C LEU A 296 3.18 23.17 -3.43
N SER A 297 2.55 24.33 -3.39
CA SER A 297 3.18 25.63 -3.76
C SER A 297 4.37 26.01 -2.89
N ASP A 298 4.48 25.48 -1.67
CA ASP A 298 5.59 25.68 -0.74
C ASP A 298 6.74 24.67 -0.93
N GLY A 299 6.61 23.75 -1.89
CA GLY A 299 7.60 22.71 -2.19
C GLY A 299 7.43 21.42 -1.38
N THR A 300 6.43 21.32 -0.51
CA THR A 300 6.11 20.08 0.20
C THR A 300 5.70 19.01 -0.81
N ILE A 301 6.35 17.85 -0.80
CA ILE A 301 5.96 16.71 -1.64
C ILE A 301 4.55 16.26 -1.22
N ALA A 302 3.71 15.98 -2.20
CA ALA A 302 2.27 15.71 -1.99
C ALA A 302 1.86 14.42 -2.69
N GLY A 303 2.00 13.30 -1.99
CA GLY A 303 1.85 11.97 -2.57
C GLY A 303 2.85 11.70 -3.69
N SER A 304 2.66 10.65 -4.45
CA SER A 304 3.47 10.35 -5.63
C SER A 304 2.65 10.40 -6.93
N ALA A 305 3.34 10.50 -8.06
CA ALA A 305 2.74 10.30 -9.39
C ALA A 305 3.30 9.03 -10.04
N THR A 306 3.43 7.97 -9.24
CA THR A 306 3.90 6.64 -9.65
C THR A 306 2.85 5.57 -9.30
N ASN A 307 3.08 4.32 -9.67
CA ASN A 307 2.31 3.17 -9.23
C ASN A 307 3.23 2.14 -8.55
N LEU A 308 2.66 1.16 -7.88
CA LEU A 308 3.43 0.16 -7.13
C LEU A 308 4.33 -0.70 -8.04
N TYR A 309 3.91 -0.99 -9.28
CA TYR A 309 4.72 -1.75 -10.22
C TYR A 309 6.03 -1.02 -10.57
N ASP A 310 5.92 0.28 -10.84
CA ASP A 310 7.09 1.13 -11.07
C ASP A 310 7.97 1.24 -9.81
N CYS A 311 7.38 1.34 -8.62
CA CYS A 311 8.12 1.32 -7.35
C CYS A 311 8.91 0.01 -7.17
N MET A 312 8.32 -1.14 -7.48
CA MET A 312 8.99 -2.44 -7.44
C MET A 312 10.17 -2.50 -8.41
N LYS A 313 9.97 -2.09 -9.67
CA LYS A 313 11.06 -2.00 -10.66
C LYS A 313 12.17 -1.05 -10.22
N LYS A 314 11.79 0.11 -9.70
CA LYS A 314 12.73 1.12 -9.21
C LYS A 314 13.54 0.61 -8.02
N ALA A 315 12.97 -0.19 -7.12
CA ALA A 315 13.71 -0.84 -6.04
C ALA A 315 14.81 -1.76 -6.60
N MET A 316 14.52 -2.55 -7.65
CA MET A 316 15.52 -3.39 -8.33
C MET A 316 16.61 -2.55 -8.96
N GLU A 317 16.26 -1.45 -9.66
CA GLU A 317 17.24 -0.50 -10.23
C GLU A 317 18.17 0.10 -9.16
N PHE A 318 17.65 0.32 -7.95
CA PHE A 318 18.41 0.83 -6.81
C PHE A 318 19.28 -0.25 -6.12
N GLY A 319 19.23 -1.50 -6.59
CA GLY A 319 20.08 -2.59 -6.14
C GLY A 319 19.45 -3.48 -5.06
N ILE A 320 18.13 -3.47 -4.92
CA ILE A 320 17.40 -4.48 -4.13
C ILE A 320 17.28 -5.75 -4.98
N THR A 321 17.44 -6.91 -4.38
CA THR A 321 17.34 -8.18 -5.11
C THR A 321 15.92 -8.38 -5.67
N GLU A 322 15.85 -9.08 -6.79
CA GLU A 322 14.61 -9.40 -7.49
C GLU A 322 13.55 -9.99 -6.52
N ALA A 323 13.92 -11.03 -5.80
CA ALA A 323 13.02 -11.70 -4.86
C ALA A 323 12.53 -10.76 -3.75
N THR A 324 13.44 -9.98 -3.16
CA THR A 324 13.10 -9.02 -2.10
C THR A 324 12.14 -7.93 -2.59
N ALA A 325 12.38 -7.38 -3.78
CA ALA A 325 11.49 -6.36 -4.36
C ALA A 325 10.08 -6.91 -4.66
N ILE A 326 9.99 -8.14 -5.18
CA ILE A 326 8.72 -8.82 -5.42
C ILE A 326 8.00 -9.08 -4.09
N PHE A 327 8.70 -9.61 -3.09
CA PHE A 327 8.09 -9.82 -1.76
C PHE A 327 7.58 -8.53 -1.13
N ALA A 328 8.34 -7.45 -1.24
CA ALA A 328 7.98 -6.15 -0.69
C ALA A 328 6.74 -5.52 -1.37
N ALA A 329 6.40 -5.95 -2.60
CA ALA A 329 5.23 -5.48 -3.35
C ALA A 329 4.06 -6.50 -3.38
N THR A 330 4.22 -7.69 -2.80
CA THR A 330 3.22 -8.77 -2.85
C THR A 330 2.92 -9.37 -1.46
N ARG A 331 3.82 -10.24 -0.99
CA ARG A 331 3.72 -10.99 0.28
C ARG A 331 3.68 -10.07 1.49
N ASN A 332 4.61 -9.12 1.58
CA ASN A 332 4.77 -8.28 2.75
C ASN A 332 3.57 -7.35 2.96
N PRO A 333 3.08 -6.59 1.95
CA PRO A 333 1.86 -5.80 2.15
C PRO A 333 0.64 -6.66 2.48
N ALA A 334 0.50 -7.86 1.88
CA ALA A 334 -0.59 -8.77 2.23
C ALA A 334 -0.50 -9.27 3.69
N LYS A 335 0.72 -9.53 4.20
CA LYS A 335 0.94 -9.87 5.61
C LYS A 335 0.66 -8.70 6.53
N SER A 336 1.08 -7.48 6.15
CA SER A 336 0.97 -6.29 6.99
C SER A 336 -0.47 -5.94 7.38
N ILE A 337 -1.44 -6.23 6.52
CA ILE A 337 -2.86 -6.00 6.76
C ILE A 337 -3.67 -7.29 7.01
N GLY A 338 -2.99 -8.42 7.19
CA GLY A 338 -3.62 -9.70 7.57
C GLY A 338 -4.47 -10.36 6.49
N VAL A 339 -4.10 -10.23 5.20
CA VAL A 339 -4.83 -10.82 4.05
C VAL A 339 -3.99 -11.81 3.24
N TYR A 340 -2.85 -12.24 3.78
CA TYR A 340 -1.94 -13.14 3.08
C TYR A 340 -2.54 -14.53 2.80
N ASP A 341 -3.56 -14.92 3.52
CA ASP A 341 -4.36 -16.13 3.25
C ASP A 341 -5.14 -16.06 1.92
N LYS A 342 -5.34 -14.86 1.38
CA LYS A 342 -6.14 -14.59 0.17
C LYS A 342 -5.32 -14.20 -1.04
N VAL A 343 -4.23 -13.42 -0.87
CA VAL A 343 -3.44 -12.80 -1.94
C VAL A 343 -1.93 -12.83 -1.63
N GLY A 344 -1.09 -12.32 -2.53
CA GLY A 344 0.35 -12.09 -2.29
C GLY A 344 1.25 -13.28 -2.55
N SER A 345 0.73 -14.42 -3.04
CA SER A 345 1.52 -15.55 -3.58
C SER A 345 0.69 -16.42 -4.53
N LEU A 346 1.37 -17.27 -5.31
CA LEU A 346 0.76 -18.14 -6.33
C LEU A 346 0.44 -19.55 -5.77
N THR A 347 -0.10 -19.60 -4.57
CA THR A 347 -0.37 -20.87 -3.87
C THR A 347 -1.84 -21.27 -3.91
N PRO A 348 -2.16 -22.59 -3.95
CA PRO A 348 -3.54 -23.07 -3.96
C PRO A 348 -4.41 -22.49 -2.84
N GLY A 349 -5.66 -22.15 -3.17
CA GLY A 349 -6.65 -21.55 -2.28
C GLY A 349 -6.72 -20.03 -2.34
N LYS A 350 -5.66 -19.34 -2.79
CA LYS A 350 -5.62 -17.87 -2.96
C LYS A 350 -6.28 -17.45 -4.27
N PHE A 351 -6.64 -16.17 -4.36
CA PHE A 351 -7.10 -15.58 -5.61
C PHE A 351 -6.03 -15.72 -6.69
N ALA A 352 -6.46 -16.03 -7.91
CA ALA A 352 -5.58 -16.28 -9.05
C ALA A 352 -5.15 -14.98 -9.72
N ASP A 353 -4.52 -14.11 -8.96
CA ASP A 353 -3.97 -12.84 -9.41
C ASP A 353 -2.54 -13.07 -9.93
N VAL A 354 -2.33 -12.94 -11.24
CA VAL A 354 -1.07 -13.30 -11.91
C VAL A 354 -0.58 -12.19 -12.82
N LEU A 355 0.71 -11.92 -12.77
CA LEU A 355 1.40 -11.06 -13.74
C LEU A 355 2.32 -11.92 -14.61
N LEU A 356 2.21 -11.77 -15.92
CA LEU A 356 3.17 -12.30 -16.89
C LEU A 356 4.09 -11.16 -17.31
N VAL A 357 5.40 -11.31 -17.08
CA VAL A 357 6.41 -10.30 -17.38
C VAL A 357 7.58 -10.91 -18.17
N ASP A 358 8.24 -10.11 -19.01
CA ASP A 358 9.47 -10.55 -19.66
C ASP A 358 10.70 -10.46 -18.71
N GLU A 359 11.89 -10.77 -19.23
CA GLU A 359 13.14 -10.74 -18.45
C GLU A 359 13.48 -9.34 -17.92
N GLU A 360 13.07 -8.28 -18.64
CA GLU A 360 13.27 -6.88 -18.26
C GLU A 360 12.12 -6.32 -17.43
N TYR A 361 11.21 -7.19 -16.95
CA TYR A 361 10.02 -6.77 -16.20
C TYR A 361 9.10 -5.83 -16.99
N ASN A 362 8.93 -6.03 -18.30
CA ASN A 362 7.84 -5.40 -19.02
C ASN A 362 6.59 -6.24 -18.84
N LEU A 363 5.53 -5.65 -18.32
CA LEU A 363 4.24 -6.30 -18.10
C LEU A 363 3.63 -6.69 -19.45
N LYS A 364 3.32 -7.97 -19.64
CA LYS A 364 2.71 -8.53 -20.87
C LYS A 364 1.24 -8.80 -20.68
N GLN A 365 0.86 -9.30 -19.52
CA GLN A 365 -0.52 -9.64 -19.20
C GLN A 365 -0.78 -9.62 -17.71
N VAL A 366 -1.98 -9.22 -17.31
CA VAL A 366 -2.54 -9.39 -15.97
C VAL A 366 -3.74 -10.32 -16.07
N ILE A 367 -3.77 -11.32 -15.21
CA ILE A 367 -4.83 -12.33 -15.15
C ILE A 367 -5.55 -12.22 -13.82
#